data_8c84df5b0fe462e7e6b9b28aec4c655b
#
_entry.id   8c84df5b0fe462e7e6b9b28aec4c655b
#
_cell.length_a   1.000
_cell.length_b   1.000
_cell.length_c   1.000
_cell.angle_alpha   90.00
_cell.angle_beta   90.00
_cell.angle_gamma   90.00
#
_symmetry.space_group_name_H-M   'P 1'
#
loop_
_entity.id
_entity.type
_entity.pdbx_description
1 polymer ?
#
loop_
_entity_poly.entity_id
_entity_poly.type
_entity_poly.pdbx_seq_one_letter_code
_entity_poly.pdbx_strand_id
1 'polypeptide(L)'
;MHLMLAYDHSRNSRIALDAVIGMFGPLKPTVTLISVIEDVASATAGADDMFNEQFAAQKAGTEAAAAELNAHGFTAKVMLADGDARKMILRATEEKKPDLLVMARHSHQPDTGPLGFFTKRLDALVEEFDHMTFGSVSAFLARRVKCPLLIIPTHSQPQADK
;
A
#
# COMPACT_ATOMS: atom_id res chain seq x y z
N MET A 1 -21.01 -2.81 5.46
CA MET A 1 -19.68 -3.43 5.28
C MET A 1 -18.64 -2.32 5.36
N HIS A 2 -17.60 -2.53 6.14
CA HIS A 2 -16.48 -1.60 6.31
C HIS A 2 -15.19 -2.24 5.81
N LEU A 3 -14.59 -1.66 4.78
CA LEU A 3 -13.28 -2.03 4.25
C LEU A 3 -12.20 -1.11 4.83
N MET A 4 -11.02 -1.66 5.06
CA MET A 4 -9.81 -0.88 5.27
C MET A 4 -8.86 -1.14 4.12
N LEU A 5 -8.37 -0.09 3.44
CA LEU A 5 -7.43 -0.19 2.33
C LEU A 5 -6.09 0.43 2.75
N ALA A 6 -5.04 -0.39 2.77
CA ALA A 6 -3.67 0.12 2.94
C ALA A 6 -3.22 0.79 1.64
N TYR A 7 -2.85 2.07 1.72
CA TYR A 7 -2.56 2.91 0.57
C TYR A 7 -1.31 3.77 0.80
N ASP A 8 -0.31 3.60 -0.02
CA ASP A 8 1.02 4.24 0.09
C ASP A 8 1.40 5.07 -1.15
N HIS A 9 0.45 5.37 -2.02
CA HIS A 9 0.63 6.08 -3.30
C HIS A 9 1.48 5.35 -4.35
N SER A 10 1.96 4.15 -4.06
CA SER A 10 2.65 3.33 -5.03
C SER A 10 1.72 2.91 -6.17
N ARG A 11 2.31 2.55 -7.31
CA ARG A 11 1.57 1.92 -8.41
C ARG A 11 0.76 0.71 -7.93
N ASN A 12 1.32 -0.05 -6.99
CA ASN A 12 0.68 -1.25 -6.48
C ASN A 12 -0.55 -0.94 -5.63
N SER A 13 -0.46 0.05 -4.74
CA SER A 13 -1.62 0.48 -3.96
C SER A 13 -2.71 1.10 -4.84
N ARG A 14 -2.33 1.73 -5.96
CA ARG A 14 -3.29 2.17 -6.97
C ARG A 14 -4.06 1.01 -7.59
N ILE A 15 -3.39 -0.07 -7.96
CA ILE A 15 -4.04 -1.30 -8.47
C ILE A 15 -5.02 -1.86 -7.42
N ALA A 16 -4.65 -1.82 -6.13
CA ALA A 16 -5.55 -2.26 -5.07
C ALA A 16 -6.78 -1.35 -4.94
N LEU A 17 -6.63 -0.04 -5.10
CA LEU A 17 -7.76 0.91 -5.12
C LEU A 17 -8.71 0.60 -6.27
N ASP A 18 -8.18 0.43 -7.49
CA ASP A 18 -8.97 0.08 -8.68
C ASP A 18 -9.71 -1.25 -8.50
N ALA A 19 -9.04 -2.24 -7.88
CA ALA A 19 -9.67 -3.52 -7.56
C ALA A 19 -10.82 -3.35 -6.53
N VAL A 20 -10.64 -2.51 -5.51
CA VAL A 20 -11.73 -2.21 -4.55
C VAL A 20 -12.93 -1.59 -5.27
N ILE A 21 -12.70 -0.62 -6.16
CA ILE A 21 -13.77 0.00 -6.95
C ILE A 21 -14.50 -1.04 -7.80
N GLY A 22 -13.75 -1.87 -8.52
CA GLY A 22 -14.33 -2.87 -9.41
C GLY A 22 -15.08 -3.99 -8.68
N MET A 23 -14.52 -4.50 -7.57
CA MET A 23 -15.08 -5.64 -6.86
C MET A 23 -16.23 -5.27 -5.92
N PHE A 24 -16.15 -4.11 -5.28
CA PHE A 24 -17.07 -3.72 -4.20
C PHE A 24 -17.99 -2.55 -4.56
N GLY A 25 -17.86 -1.98 -5.77
CA GLY A 25 -18.69 -0.89 -6.26
C GLY A 25 -20.20 -1.10 -6.09
N PRO A 26 -20.75 -2.28 -6.44
CA PRO A 26 -22.19 -2.56 -6.25
C PRO A 26 -22.65 -2.52 -4.79
N LEU A 27 -21.75 -2.80 -3.84
CA LEU A 27 -22.06 -2.86 -2.41
C LEU A 27 -21.96 -1.50 -1.71
N LYS A 28 -21.26 -0.55 -2.35
CA LYS A 28 -20.99 0.81 -1.83
C LYS A 28 -20.60 0.82 -0.34
N PRO A 29 -19.55 0.09 0.05
CA PRO A 29 -19.15 -0.01 1.44
C PRO A 29 -18.55 1.30 1.94
N THR A 30 -18.42 1.42 3.28
CA THR A 30 -17.51 2.40 3.86
C THR A 30 -16.08 1.92 3.68
N VAL A 31 -15.17 2.79 3.24
CA VAL A 31 -13.73 2.49 3.05
C VAL A 31 -12.90 3.43 3.92
N THR A 32 -12.07 2.87 4.80
CA THR A 32 -11.01 3.64 5.46
C THR A 32 -9.70 3.43 4.70
N LEU A 33 -9.20 4.49 4.06
CA LEU A 33 -7.84 4.47 3.50
C LEU A 33 -6.86 4.74 4.64
N ILE A 34 -5.99 3.78 4.93
CA ILE A 34 -4.90 3.99 5.87
C ILE A 34 -3.59 4.20 5.10
N SER A 35 -2.95 5.32 5.34
CA SER A 35 -1.65 5.65 4.80
C SER A 35 -0.67 5.88 5.93
N VAL A 36 0.47 5.21 5.89
CA VAL A 36 1.49 5.28 6.94
C VAL A 36 2.73 5.96 6.37
N ILE A 37 3.19 6.96 7.08
CA ILE A 37 4.44 7.65 6.78
C ILE A 37 5.51 6.96 7.62
N GLU A 38 6.42 6.26 6.96
CA GLU A 38 7.56 5.68 7.65
C GLU A 38 8.55 6.80 7.93
N ASP A 39 8.82 7.02 9.23
CA ASP A 39 9.79 8.01 9.68
C ASP A 39 11.17 7.66 9.12
N VAL A 40 11.59 8.37 8.10
CA VAL A 40 12.96 8.32 7.57
C VAL A 40 13.81 9.18 8.51
N ALA A 41 13.85 8.72 9.75
CA ALA A 41 14.47 9.27 10.93
C ALA A 41 15.49 10.40 10.71
N SER A 42 15.15 11.56 11.24
CA SER A 42 15.78 12.04 12.49
C SER A 42 17.30 11.90 12.57
N ALA A 43 18.02 12.90 12.13
CA ALA A 43 19.29 13.33 12.78
C ALA A 43 19.96 14.50 12.05
N THR A 44 19.28 15.16 11.11
CA THR A 44 19.85 16.31 10.40
C THR A 44 18.99 17.56 10.62
N ALA A 45 19.63 18.70 10.81
CA ALA A 45 18.97 20.00 10.83
C ALA A 45 18.16 20.18 9.54
N GLY A 46 16.84 20.41 9.64
CA GLY A 46 15.91 20.49 8.51
C GLY A 46 14.97 19.27 8.36
N ALA A 47 15.09 18.26 9.23
CA ALA A 47 14.22 17.07 9.17
C ALA A 47 12.74 17.41 9.36
N ASP A 48 12.42 18.41 10.17
CA ASP A 48 11.04 18.83 10.45
C ASP A 48 10.35 19.40 9.22
N ASP A 49 11.04 20.19 8.40
CA ASP A 49 10.46 20.77 7.18
C ASP A 49 10.23 19.70 6.12
N MET A 50 11.18 18.78 5.95
CA MET A 50 11.06 17.65 5.02
C MET A 50 9.93 16.71 5.45
N PHE A 51 9.80 16.44 6.75
CA PHE A 51 8.72 15.63 7.29
C PHE A 51 7.35 16.28 7.04
N ASN A 52 7.23 17.57 7.28
CA ASN A 52 6.00 18.32 7.06
C ASN A 52 5.60 18.33 5.58
N GLU A 53 6.54 18.49 4.66
CA GLU A 53 6.28 18.42 3.21
C GLU A 53 5.83 17.01 2.79
N GLN A 54 6.52 15.99 3.27
CA GLN A 54 6.15 14.59 2.99
C GLN A 54 4.78 14.25 3.57
N PHE A 55 4.50 14.69 4.79
CA PHE A 55 3.20 14.51 5.42
C PHE A 55 2.07 15.20 4.63
N ALA A 56 2.30 16.43 4.19
CA ALA A 56 1.33 17.18 3.40
C ALA A 56 1.06 16.51 2.03
N ALA A 57 2.11 16.05 1.36
CA ALA A 57 1.99 15.35 0.09
C ALA A 57 1.24 14.02 0.24
N GLN A 58 1.59 13.24 1.28
CA GLN A 58 0.94 11.97 1.60
C GLN A 58 -0.54 12.16 1.90
N LYS A 59 -0.86 13.19 2.70
CA LYS A 59 -2.24 13.56 3.04
C LYS A 59 -3.02 13.92 1.78
N ALA A 60 -2.51 14.84 0.97
CA ALA A 60 -3.19 15.31 -0.24
C ALA A 60 -3.47 14.16 -1.22
N GLY A 61 -2.51 13.27 -1.43
CA GLY A 61 -2.69 12.12 -2.31
C GLY A 61 -3.70 11.11 -1.75
N THR A 62 -3.72 10.87 -0.42
CA THR A 62 -4.70 9.97 0.19
C THR A 62 -6.11 10.56 0.16
N GLU A 63 -6.24 11.87 0.34
CA GLU A 63 -7.50 12.60 0.18
C GLU A 63 -8.02 12.55 -1.27
N ALA A 64 -7.13 12.64 -2.26
CA ALA A 64 -7.49 12.48 -3.66
C ALA A 64 -8.04 11.07 -3.96
N ALA A 65 -7.39 10.03 -3.43
CA ALA A 65 -7.87 8.65 -3.54
C ALA A 65 -9.22 8.44 -2.83
N ALA A 66 -9.44 9.09 -1.69
CA ALA A 66 -10.73 9.07 -1.01
C ALA A 66 -11.83 9.80 -1.82
N ALA A 67 -11.51 10.93 -2.43
CA ALA A 67 -12.43 11.65 -3.30
C ALA A 67 -12.85 10.81 -4.51
N GLU A 68 -11.93 10.04 -5.09
CA GLU A 68 -12.21 9.11 -6.17
C GLU A 68 -13.17 7.98 -5.73
N LEU A 69 -12.93 7.36 -4.58
CA LEU A 69 -13.86 6.38 -4.02
C LEU A 69 -15.25 6.98 -3.82
N ASN A 70 -15.32 8.21 -3.27
CA ASN A 70 -16.60 8.90 -3.09
C ASN A 70 -17.31 9.17 -4.42
N ALA A 71 -16.57 9.51 -5.49
CA ALA A 71 -17.14 9.69 -6.83
C ALA A 71 -17.73 8.38 -7.39
N HIS A 72 -17.20 7.22 -6.98
CA HIS A 72 -17.74 5.90 -7.30
C HIS A 72 -18.85 5.43 -6.34
N GLY A 73 -19.31 6.30 -5.44
CA GLY A 73 -20.43 6.03 -4.53
C GLY A 73 -20.07 5.30 -3.24
N PHE A 74 -18.78 5.19 -2.91
CA PHE A 74 -18.34 4.71 -1.61
C PHE A 74 -18.46 5.83 -0.56
N THR A 75 -18.34 5.47 0.71
CA THR A 75 -18.12 6.42 1.80
C THR A 75 -16.68 6.28 2.27
N ALA A 76 -15.79 7.13 1.74
CA ALA A 76 -14.36 7.04 2.04
C ALA A 76 -13.95 7.95 3.20
N LYS A 77 -13.07 7.43 4.07
CA LYS A 77 -12.43 8.15 5.18
C LYS A 77 -10.92 7.97 5.08
N VAL A 78 -10.18 9.01 5.44
CA VAL A 78 -8.71 8.99 5.46
C VAL A 78 -8.23 8.80 6.89
N MET A 79 -7.24 7.96 7.07
CA MET A 79 -6.48 7.77 8.29
C MET A 79 -5.00 7.85 7.95
N LEU A 80 -4.30 8.80 8.57
CA LEU A 80 -2.86 8.93 8.47
C LEU A 80 -2.24 8.47 9.78
N ALA A 81 -1.14 7.77 9.68
CA ALA A 81 -0.32 7.35 10.81
C ALA A 81 1.16 7.54 10.48
N ASP A 82 1.98 7.69 11.47
CA ASP A 82 3.43 7.73 11.37
C ASP A 82 4.07 6.55 12.10
N GLY A 83 5.16 6.02 11.55
CA GLY A 83 5.93 4.93 12.12
C GLY A 83 5.98 3.68 11.26
N ASP A 84 6.22 2.52 11.87
CA ASP A 84 6.31 1.23 11.18
C ASP A 84 4.94 0.82 10.61
N ALA A 85 4.83 0.75 9.27
CA ALA A 85 3.59 0.44 8.57
C ALA A 85 2.93 -0.85 9.05
N ARG A 86 3.72 -1.89 9.36
CA ARG A 86 3.22 -3.18 9.87
C ARG A 86 2.45 -3.02 11.17
N LYS A 87 3.02 -2.25 12.11
CA LYS A 87 2.45 -2.01 13.43
C LYS A 87 1.25 -1.08 13.36
N MET A 88 1.37 0.00 12.56
CA MET A 88 0.30 0.99 12.44
C MET A 88 -0.94 0.42 11.77
N ILE A 89 -0.78 -0.36 10.69
CA ILE A 89 -1.91 -1.01 10.03
C ILE A 89 -2.56 -2.06 10.95
N LEU A 90 -1.75 -2.88 11.63
CA LEU A 90 -2.28 -3.87 12.59
C LEU A 90 -3.11 -3.18 13.68
N ARG A 91 -2.57 -2.13 14.31
CA ARG A 91 -3.28 -1.37 15.34
C ARG A 91 -4.58 -0.76 14.80
N ALA A 92 -4.54 -0.18 13.61
CA ALA A 92 -5.72 0.39 12.98
C ALA A 92 -6.82 -0.67 12.75
N THR A 93 -6.45 -1.90 12.36
CA THR A 93 -7.43 -3.00 12.22
C THR A 93 -8.04 -3.40 13.56
N GLU A 94 -7.27 -3.37 14.65
CA GLU A 94 -7.78 -3.68 15.99
C GLU A 94 -8.72 -2.60 16.53
N GLU A 95 -8.42 -1.32 16.24
CA GLU A 95 -9.24 -0.19 16.66
C GLU A 95 -10.54 -0.06 15.85
N LYS A 96 -10.43 -0.16 14.52
CA LYS A 96 -11.55 0.09 13.60
C LYS A 96 -12.37 -1.16 13.29
N LYS A 97 -11.82 -2.35 13.53
CA LYS A 97 -12.46 -3.65 13.31
C LYS A 97 -13.14 -3.73 11.93
N PRO A 98 -12.39 -3.56 10.83
CA PRO A 98 -12.97 -3.65 9.51
C PRO A 98 -13.45 -5.07 9.23
N ASP A 99 -14.44 -5.20 8.36
CA ASP A 99 -14.92 -6.49 7.86
C ASP A 99 -13.88 -7.14 6.94
N LEU A 100 -13.02 -6.32 6.30
CA LEU A 100 -11.97 -6.77 5.39
C LEU A 100 -10.85 -5.74 5.33
N LEU A 101 -9.60 -6.21 5.50
CA LEU A 101 -8.40 -5.46 5.16
C LEU A 101 -8.00 -5.78 3.71
N VAL A 102 -7.80 -4.75 2.90
CA VAL A 102 -7.33 -4.88 1.51
C VAL A 102 -5.97 -4.22 1.40
N MET A 103 -5.05 -4.85 0.69
CA MET A 103 -3.75 -4.29 0.39
C MET A 103 -3.20 -4.84 -0.93
N ALA A 104 -2.28 -4.11 -1.54
CA ALA A 104 -1.53 -4.62 -2.68
C ALA A 104 -0.41 -5.57 -2.21
N ARG A 105 -0.07 -6.51 -3.06
CA ARG A 105 1.18 -7.24 -2.94
C ARG A 105 2.32 -6.28 -3.30
N HIS A 106 3.30 -6.13 -2.41
CA HIS A 106 4.49 -5.37 -2.74
C HIS A 106 5.43 -6.27 -3.55
N SER A 107 5.61 -5.98 -4.83
CA SER A 107 6.71 -6.54 -5.60
C SER A 107 7.89 -5.59 -5.48
N HIS A 108 8.99 -6.05 -4.92
CA HIS A 108 10.26 -5.37 -5.08
C HIS A 108 10.65 -5.45 -6.57
N GLN A 109 10.23 -4.47 -7.37
CA GLN A 109 11.03 -4.15 -8.55
C GLN A 109 12.16 -3.25 -8.06
N PRO A 110 13.42 -3.69 -8.16
CA PRO A 110 14.53 -2.77 -7.91
C PRO A 110 14.40 -1.64 -8.93
N ASP A 111 14.37 -0.41 -8.43
CA ASP A 111 14.51 0.76 -9.27
C ASP A 111 15.77 0.57 -10.11
N THR A 112 15.60 0.52 -11.42
CA THR A 112 16.70 0.38 -12.39
C THR A 112 17.53 1.66 -12.42
N GLY A 113 18.34 1.85 -11.38
CA GLY A 113 19.43 2.81 -11.39
C GLY A 113 20.62 2.29 -12.22
N PRO A 114 21.54 3.14 -12.66
CA PRO A 114 22.65 2.78 -13.55
C PRO A 114 23.64 1.71 -13.01
N LEU A 115 23.49 1.26 -11.76
CA LEU A 115 24.26 0.17 -11.17
C LEU A 115 23.61 -1.22 -11.35
N GLY A 116 22.42 -1.32 -11.96
CA GLY A 116 21.67 -2.57 -12.12
C GLY A 116 22.30 -3.60 -13.08
N PHE A 117 23.41 -3.25 -13.73
CA PHE A 117 24.03 -4.15 -14.73
C PHE A 117 24.81 -5.33 -14.12
N PHE A 118 25.21 -5.23 -12.86
CA PHE A 118 25.98 -6.29 -12.18
C PHE A 118 25.12 -7.33 -11.45
N THR A 119 23.84 -7.08 -11.27
CA THR A 119 22.95 -7.97 -10.51
C THR A 119 22.22 -9.02 -11.36
N LYS A 120 22.22 -8.88 -12.70
CA LYS A 120 21.47 -9.76 -13.63
C LYS A 120 21.75 -11.28 -13.53
N ARG A 121 22.85 -11.67 -12.91
CA ARG A 121 23.19 -13.10 -12.76
C ARG A 121 22.72 -13.71 -11.43
N LEU A 122 22.46 -12.87 -10.43
CA LEU A 122 21.81 -13.27 -9.18
C LEU A 122 20.28 -13.18 -9.26
N ASP A 123 19.77 -12.33 -10.15
CA ASP A 123 18.33 -12.07 -10.30
C ASP A 123 17.55 -13.30 -10.77
N ALA A 124 18.13 -14.14 -11.62
CA ALA A 124 17.46 -15.37 -12.10
C ALA A 124 17.15 -16.39 -11.01
N LEU A 125 17.96 -16.42 -9.93
CA LEU A 125 17.68 -17.26 -8.76
C LEU A 125 16.73 -16.56 -7.78
N VAL A 126 16.70 -15.24 -7.78
CA VAL A 126 15.80 -14.43 -6.93
C VAL A 126 14.40 -14.37 -7.54
N GLU A 127 14.28 -14.32 -8.89
CA GLU A 127 12.98 -14.31 -9.59
C GLU A 127 12.14 -15.55 -9.28
N GLU A 128 12.75 -16.73 -9.14
CA GLU A 128 12.03 -17.97 -8.81
C GLU A 128 11.53 -17.95 -7.36
N PHE A 129 12.19 -17.23 -6.46
CA PHE A 129 11.75 -17.01 -5.08
C PHE A 129 10.80 -15.81 -4.96
N ASP A 130 10.88 -14.82 -5.82
CA ASP A 130 10.09 -13.57 -5.74
C ASP A 130 8.61 -13.81 -6.10
N HIS A 131 8.31 -14.83 -6.90
CA HIS A 131 6.92 -15.25 -7.17
C HIS A 131 6.20 -15.82 -5.93
N MET A 132 6.93 -16.19 -4.88
CA MET A 132 6.38 -16.79 -3.66
C MET A 132 6.46 -15.89 -2.44
N THR A 133 7.15 -14.75 -2.48
CA THR A 133 7.34 -13.90 -1.30
C THR A 133 6.31 -12.77 -1.26
N PHE A 134 5.45 -12.83 -0.27
CA PHE A 134 4.71 -11.66 0.18
C PHE A 134 5.70 -10.58 0.62
N GLY A 135 5.47 -9.32 0.28
CA GLY A 135 6.24 -8.20 0.84
C GLY A 135 6.21 -8.22 2.37
N SER A 136 7.20 -7.62 3.02
CA SER A 136 7.37 -7.65 4.49
C SER A 136 6.11 -7.26 5.27
N VAL A 137 5.37 -6.26 4.77
CA VAL A 137 4.13 -5.78 5.40
C VAL A 137 3.00 -6.80 5.24
N SER A 138 2.78 -7.32 4.04
CA SER A 138 1.71 -8.29 3.78
C SER A 138 1.94 -9.60 4.51
N ALA A 139 3.18 -10.10 4.53
CA ALA A 139 3.54 -11.30 5.28
C ALA A 139 3.35 -11.15 6.81
N PHE A 140 3.68 -9.97 7.34
CA PHE A 140 3.48 -9.68 8.75
C PHE A 140 1.99 -9.61 9.11
N LEU A 141 1.20 -8.90 8.31
CA LEU A 141 -0.23 -8.72 8.55
C LEU A 141 -1.01 -10.03 8.37
N ALA A 142 -0.69 -10.83 7.35
CA ALA A 142 -1.35 -12.11 7.11
C ALA A 142 -1.26 -13.08 8.30
N ARG A 143 -0.26 -12.94 9.16
CA ARG A 143 -0.08 -13.77 10.36
C ARG A 143 -0.71 -13.19 11.62
N ARG A 144 -1.17 -11.93 11.62
CA ARG A 144 -1.51 -11.21 12.85
C ARG A 144 -2.88 -10.54 12.85
N VAL A 145 -3.39 -10.13 11.70
CA VAL A 145 -4.72 -9.51 11.64
C VAL A 145 -5.80 -10.49 12.04
N LYS A 146 -6.82 -9.98 12.71
CA LYS A 146 -7.98 -10.76 13.18
C LYS A 146 -9.18 -10.65 12.23
N CYS A 147 -9.10 -9.76 11.24
CA CYS A 147 -10.10 -9.63 10.18
C CYS A 147 -9.65 -10.38 8.92
N PRO A 148 -10.57 -10.71 8.02
CA PRO A 148 -10.24 -11.19 6.68
C PRO A 148 -9.25 -10.24 5.97
N LEU A 149 -8.32 -10.82 5.21
CA LEU A 149 -7.30 -10.07 4.46
C LEU A 149 -7.38 -10.44 2.98
N LEU A 150 -7.49 -9.43 2.13
CA LEU A 150 -7.42 -9.56 0.68
C LEU A 150 -6.12 -8.92 0.19
N ILE A 151 -5.27 -9.70 -0.45
CA ILE A 151 -4.03 -9.23 -1.06
C ILE A 151 -4.22 -9.23 -2.57
N ILE A 152 -4.17 -8.04 -3.16
CA ILE A 152 -4.31 -7.85 -4.60
C ILE A 152 -2.97 -8.13 -5.26
N PRO A 153 -2.89 -9.11 -6.19
CA PRO A 153 -1.67 -9.38 -6.92
C PRO A 153 -1.36 -8.22 -7.86
N THR A 154 -0.10 -7.82 -7.88
CA THR A 154 0.40 -6.83 -8.83
C THR A 154 1.21 -7.58 -9.88
N HIS A 155 0.66 -7.73 -11.07
CA HIS A 155 1.36 -8.34 -12.18
C HIS A 155 2.30 -7.32 -12.81
N SER A 156 3.56 -7.66 -12.96
CA SER A 156 4.39 -7.02 -13.98
C SER A 156 3.74 -7.32 -15.32
N GLN A 157 3.17 -6.32 -15.99
CA GLN A 157 2.72 -6.54 -17.37
C GLN A 157 3.94 -6.95 -18.19
N PRO A 158 3.89 -8.06 -18.96
CA PRO A 158 4.93 -8.31 -19.94
C PRO A 158 4.95 -7.09 -20.87
N GLN A 159 6.13 -6.50 -21.06
CA GLN A 159 6.32 -5.49 -22.09
C GLN A 159 5.85 -6.12 -23.40
N ALA A 160 4.82 -5.54 -23.99
CA ALA A 160 4.44 -5.87 -25.36
C ALA A 160 5.64 -5.48 -26.24
N ASP A 161 6.35 -6.49 -26.70
CA ASP A 161 7.36 -6.33 -27.76
C ASP A 161 6.69 -5.63 -28.95
N LYS A 162 7.24 -4.46 -29.27
CA LYS A 162 7.01 -3.78 -30.54
C LYS A 162 8.17 -4.07 -31.49
#